data_1bbf5aa5fd71d8cf57bd40668061180a
#
_entry.id   1bbf5aa5fd71d8cf57bd40668061180a
#
_cell.length_a   1.000
_cell.length_b   1.000
_cell.length_c   1.000
_cell.angle_alpha   90.00
_cell.angle_beta   90.00
_cell.angle_gamma   90.00
#
_symmetry.space_group_name_H-M   'P 1'
#
loop_
_entity.id
_entity.type
_entity.pdbx_description
1 polymer ?
#
loop_
_entity_poly.entity_id
_entity_poly.type
_entity_poly.pdbx_seq_one_letter_code
_entity_poly.pdbx_strand_id
1 'polypeptide(L)'
;MRYGKNFISKLLLTAAIIMAGVVTLRVTSISQEKENMKFNKLTPEEERVIIHKGTEMPFTGVFLNNKQKGTYTCKRCGAPLYRSEDKFDSECGWPSFDDEIPGAIKRTLDADGQRIEITCARCGAHLGHVFEGEHLTGKNVRHCVNSISMNFIPDSTGASVMMTSASSSDTKRDLKPELVGGVMTDTAYFAGGCFWGVEYLMKELPGVISTTVGYMGGGKQKPTYKEVCEGKTGHAETVEVIFDPSKISYETVAKYFFEIHDPTQVDRQGPDIGEQYRSVVFYTDDNQKKTTEKLIEILKGKGLKVATKVIPATTFWEAEKYHQDYYKVTGKQPYCHVYTKRF
;
A
#
# COMPACT_ATOMS: atom_id res chain seq x y z
N MET A 1 -37.04 46.65 -55.44
CA MET A 1 -36.39 45.51 -54.71
C MET A 1 -35.47 45.95 -53.55
N ARG A 2 -36.00 46.57 -52.49
CA ARG A 2 -35.21 47.03 -51.32
C ARG A 2 -35.72 46.48 -49.93
N TYR A 3 -36.80 45.71 -49.91
CA TYR A 3 -37.42 45.26 -48.67
C TYR A 3 -36.88 43.93 -48.13
N GLY A 4 -36.23 43.11 -48.97
CA GLY A 4 -35.75 41.78 -48.53
C GLY A 4 -34.46 41.77 -47.69
N LYS A 5 -33.54 42.69 -47.85
CA LYS A 5 -32.24 42.74 -47.18
C LYS A 5 -32.33 43.07 -45.67
N ASN A 6 -33.29 43.91 -45.28
CA ASN A 6 -33.44 44.31 -43.87
C ASN A 6 -34.13 43.24 -43.01
N PHE A 7 -34.94 42.35 -43.59
CA PHE A 7 -35.61 41.28 -42.86
C PHE A 7 -34.65 40.14 -42.51
N ILE A 8 -33.80 39.74 -43.47
CA ILE A 8 -32.79 38.68 -43.24
C ILE A 8 -31.74 39.16 -42.23
N SER A 9 -31.29 40.42 -42.28
CA SER A 9 -30.33 40.98 -41.31
C SER A 9 -30.89 41.02 -39.88
N LYS A 10 -32.18 41.38 -39.72
CA LYS A 10 -32.83 41.32 -38.38
C LYS A 10 -33.01 39.91 -37.85
N LEU A 11 -33.31 38.93 -38.70
CA LEU A 11 -33.46 37.54 -38.30
C LEU A 11 -32.12 36.91 -37.85
N LEU A 12 -31.02 37.24 -38.55
CA LEU A 12 -29.68 36.81 -38.18
C LEU A 12 -29.19 37.45 -36.88
N LEU A 13 -29.54 38.73 -36.66
CA LEU A 13 -29.17 39.43 -35.43
C LEU A 13 -29.92 38.87 -34.20
N THR A 14 -31.21 38.54 -34.32
CA THR A 14 -32.00 37.94 -33.26
C THR A 14 -31.52 36.50 -32.96
N ALA A 15 -31.17 35.70 -33.96
CA ALA A 15 -30.62 34.36 -33.77
C ALA A 15 -29.24 34.39 -33.04
N ALA A 16 -28.38 35.36 -33.38
CA ALA A 16 -27.08 35.57 -32.72
C ALA A 16 -27.24 35.97 -31.24
N ILE A 17 -28.21 36.84 -30.93
CA ILE A 17 -28.49 37.26 -29.55
C ILE A 17 -29.07 36.11 -28.72
N ILE A 18 -29.94 35.29 -29.29
CA ILE A 18 -30.49 34.08 -28.62
C ILE A 18 -29.36 33.05 -28.36
N MET A 19 -28.48 32.79 -29.33
CA MET A 19 -27.34 31.89 -29.15
C MET A 19 -26.37 32.41 -28.09
N ALA A 20 -26.05 33.71 -28.10
CA ALA A 20 -25.19 34.31 -27.07
C ALA A 20 -25.84 34.23 -25.68
N GLY A 21 -27.15 34.44 -25.55
CA GLY A 21 -27.90 34.31 -24.31
C GLY A 21 -27.94 32.88 -23.78
N VAL A 22 -28.06 31.87 -24.64
CA VAL A 22 -28.03 30.43 -24.25
C VAL A 22 -26.62 30.00 -23.80
N VAL A 23 -25.58 30.53 -24.47
CA VAL A 23 -24.19 30.23 -24.07
C VAL A 23 -23.86 30.90 -22.74
N THR A 24 -24.25 32.14 -22.49
CA THR A 24 -24.03 32.83 -21.21
C THR A 24 -24.80 32.15 -20.06
N LEU A 25 -26.06 31.74 -20.28
CA LEU A 25 -26.85 31.00 -19.28
C LEU A 25 -26.23 29.64 -18.92
N ARG A 26 -25.67 28.92 -19.90
CA ARG A 26 -24.99 27.65 -19.63
C ARG A 26 -23.66 27.85 -18.88
N VAL A 27 -22.90 28.90 -19.21
CA VAL A 27 -21.63 29.19 -18.51
C VAL A 27 -21.88 29.61 -17.07
N THR A 28 -22.91 30.41 -16.80
CA THR A 28 -23.29 30.82 -15.44
C THR A 28 -23.85 29.67 -14.62
N SER A 29 -24.61 28.73 -15.19
CA SER A 29 -25.10 27.54 -14.48
C SER A 29 -23.97 26.59 -14.13
N ILE A 30 -22.98 26.37 -15.00
CA ILE A 30 -21.82 25.53 -14.75
C ILE A 30 -20.93 26.15 -13.66
N SER A 31 -20.76 27.45 -13.59
CA SER A 31 -19.99 28.12 -12.53
C SER A 31 -20.69 28.04 -11.17
N GLN A 32 -22.03 28.21 -11.13
CA GLN A 32 -22.81 28.06 -9.89
C GLN A 32 -22.87 26.61 -9.38
N GLU A 33 -22.91 25.61 -10.27
CA GLU A 33 -22.82 24.19 -9.85
C GLU A 33 -21.47 23.86 -9.21
N LYS A 34 -20.38 24.47 -9.68
CA LYS A 34 -19.05 24.26 -9.06
C LYS A 34 -18.92 24.94 -7.68
N GLU A 35 -19.52 26.11 -7.48
CA GLU A 35 -19.49 26.80 -6.18
C GLU A 35 -20.29 26.10 -5.08
N ASN A 36 -21.33 25.35 -5.42
CA ASN A 36 -22.16 24.60 -4.47
C ASN A 36 -21.75 23.14 -4.27
N MET A 37 -20.62 22.71 -4.86
CA MET A 37 -20.19 21.32 -4.79
C MET A 37 -19.61 21.03 -3.40
N LYS A 38 -20.30 20.18 -2.64
CA LYS A 38 -19.83 19.71 -1.33
C LYS A 38 -18.73 18.64 -1.53
N PHE A 39 -17.50 18.95 -1.11
CA PHE A 39 -16.39 18.05 -1.16
C PHE A 39 -16.25 17.26 0.14
N ASN A 40 -15.77 16.03 0.05
CA ASN A 40 -15.37 15.26 1.19
C ASN A 40 -14.11 15.89 1.84
N LYS A 41 -14.02 15.82 3.17
CA LYS A 41 -12.82 16.23 3.88
C LYS A 41 -11.70 15.24 3.57
N LEU A 42 -10.57 15.75 3.14
CA LEU A 42 -9.38 14.95 2.83
C LEU A 42 -8.40 14.99 4.01
N THR A 43 -7.64 13.93 4.17
CA THR A 43 -6.46 13.91 5.05
C THR A 43 -5.29 14.62 4.37
N PRO A 44 -4.22 15.04 5.09
CA PRO A 44 -3.05 15.67 4.48
C PRO A 44 -2.42 14.83 3.35
N GLU A 45 -2.39 13.50 3.49
CA GLU A 45 -1.85 12.61 2.47
C GLU A 45 -2.77 12.50 1.24
N GLU A 46 -4.08 12.45 1.44
CA GLU A 46 -5.05 12.53 0.34
C GLU A 46 -4.95 13.87 -0.39
N GLU A 47 -4.76 14.98 0.33
CA GLU A 47 -4.55 16.30 -0.29
C GLU A 47 -3.26 16.33 -1.12
N ARG A 48 -2.16 15.78 -0.59
CA ARG A 48 -0.89 15.69 -1.32
C ARG A 48 -1.05 15.02 -2.68
N VAL A 49 -1.83 13.94 -2.76
CA VAL A 49 -2.04 13.22 -4.02
C VAL A 49 -3.15 13.87 -4.85
N ILE A 50 -4.33 14.11 -4.27
CA ILE A 50 -5.55 14.46 -4.99
C ILE A 50 -5.55 15.93 -5.45
N ILE A 51 -4.98 16.84 -4.62
CA ILE A 51 -4.98 18.27 -4.87
C ILE A 51 -3.64 18.73 -5.45
N HIS A 52 -2.53 18.27 -4.84
CA HIS A 52 -1.18 18.69 -5.22
C HIS A 52 -0.51 17.76 -6.24
N LYS A 53 -1.31 16.85 -6.87
CA LYS A 53 -0.88 15.97 -7.96
C LYS A 53 0.33 15.08 -7.59
N GLY A 54 0.42 14.68 -6.33
CA GLY A 54 1.40 13.70 -5.90
C GLY A 54 1.07 12.31 -6.41
N THR A 55 1.99 11.38 -6.20
CA THR A 55 1.79 9.96 -6.51
C THR A 55 1.83 9.16 -5.22
N GLU A 56 0.88 8.25 -5.05
CA GLU A 56 0.90 7.23 -4.01
C GLU A 56 2.09 6.28 -4.22
N MET A 57 2.68 5.75 -3.16
CA MET A 57 3.75 4.76 -3.32
C MET A 57 3.23 3.52 -4.09
N PRO A 58 4.02 2.98 -5.02
CA PRO A 58 3.62 1.80 -5.77
C PRO A 58 3.40 0.61 -4.81
N PHE A 59 2.43 -0.24 -5.12
CA PHE A 59 2.06 -1.45 -4.37
C PHE A 59 1.46 -1.23 -2.97
N THR A 60 1.21 0.02 -2.55
CA THR A 60 0.61 0.34 -1.24
C THR A 60 -0.88 0.61 -1.30
N GLY A 61 -1.43 0.78 -2.48
CA GLY A 61 -2.81 1.20 -2.69
C GLY A 61 -3.83 0.12 -2.31
N VAL A 62 -4.78 0.46 -1.42
CA VAL A 62 -5.80 -0.47 -0.90
C VAL A 62 -6.67 -1.15 -1.96
N PHE A 63 -6.76 -0.57 -3.16
CA PHE A 63 -7.54 -1.12 -4.27
C PHE A 63 -6.70 -1.87 -5.31
N LEU A 64 -5.37 -1.97 -5.12
CA LEU A 64 -4.50 -2.68 -6.05
C LEU A 64 -5.01 -4.10 -6.29
N ASN A 65 -5.22 -4.85 -5.22
CA ASN A 65 -5.64 -6.26 -5.26
C ASN A 65 -7.16 -6.45 -5.08
N ASN A 66 -7.96 -5.37 -5.11
CA ASN A 66 -9.41 -5.49 -4.97
C ASN A 66 -10.03 -6.14 -6.20
N LYS A 67 -10.65 -7.31 -6.02
CA LYS A 67 -11.36 -8.08 -7.07
C LYS A 67 -12.87 -8.16 -6.84
N GLN A 68 -13.39 -7.41 -5.87
CA GLN A 68 -14.83 -7.34 -5.61
C GLN A 68 -15.55 -6.63 -6.76
N LYS A 69 -16.77 -7.09 -7.07
CA LYS A 69 -17.65 -6.41 -8.04
C LYS A 69 -18.20 -5.12 -7.43
N GLY A 70 -18.15 -4.04 -8.19
CA GLY A 70 -18.62 -2.74 -7.72
C GLY A 70 -18.10 -1.56 -8.55
N THR A 71 -18.29 -0.36 -8.03
CA THR A 71 -17.94 0.91 -8.69
C THR A 71 -16.90 1.66 -7.87
N TYR A 72 -15.83 2.09 -8.52
CA TYR A 72 -14.84 3.01 -7.96
C TYR A 72 -15.31 4.44 -8.16
N THR A 73 -15.32 5.23 -7.08
CA THR A 73 -15.80 6.61 -7.08
C THR A 73 -14.70 7.57 -6.65
N CYS A 74 -14.81 8.82 -7.08
CA CYS A 74 -13.85 9.87 -6.71
C CYS A 74 -13.85 10.12 -5.19
N LYS A 75 -12.69 10.05 -4.57
CA LYS A 75 -12.53 10.31 -3.14
C LYS A 75 -13.02 11.69 -2.72
N ARG A 76 -12.73 12.70 -3.56
CA ARG A 76 -13.06 14.11 -3.27
C ARG A 76 -14.54 14.42 -3.39
N CYS A 77 -15.23 13.91 -4.44
CA CYS A 77 -16.60 14.35 -4.74
C CYS A 77 -17.62 13.20 -4.87
N GLY A 78 -17.21 11.95 -4.73
CA GLY A 78 -18.09 10.78 -4.81
C GLY A 78 -18.59 10.44 -6.23
N ALA A 79 -18.15 11.14 -7.29
CA ALA A 79 -18.56 10.82 -8.66
C ALA A 79 -18.06 9.42 -9.07
N PRO A 80 -18.86 8.60 -9.77
CA PRO A 80 -18.42 7.31 -10.28
C PRO A 80 -17.34 7.51 -11.35
N LEU A 81 -16.28 6.68 -11.31
CA LEU A 81 -15.11 6.78 -12.20
C LEU A 81 -14.91 5.52 -13.02
N TYR A 82 -14.85 4.37 -12.38
CA TYR A 82 -14.53 3.08 -13.00
C TYR A 82 -15.44 1.98 -12.48
N ARG A 83 -15.62 0.94 -13.29
CA ARG A 83 -16.24 -0.31 -12.86
C ARG A 83 -15.18 -1.36 -12.54
N SER A 84 -15.52 -2.29 -11.66
CA SER A 84 -14.62 -3.40 -11.33
C SER A 84 -14.33 -4.33 -12.51
N GLU A 85 -15.23 -4.40 -13.47
CA GLU A 85 -15.09 -5.23 -14.68
C GLU A 85 -14.01 -4.71 -15.64
N ASP A 86 -13.71 -3.40 -15.60
CA ASP A 86 -12.66 -2.78 -16.40
C ASP A 86 -11.29 -2.82 -15.70
N LYS A 87 -11.25 -3.33 -14.45
CA LYS A 87 -10.02 -3.42 -13.67
C LYS A 87 -9.22 -4.67 -14.03
N PHE A 88 -7.93 -4.49 -14.30
CA PHE A 88 -7.02 -5.59 -14.58
C PHE A 88 -5.71 -5.45 -13.80
N ASP A 89 -4.91 -6.52 -13.77
CA ASP A 89 -3.59 -6.52 -13.15
C ASP A 89 -2.53 -6.18 -14.20
N SER A 90 -1.88 -5.04 -14.03
CA SER A 90 -0.82 -4.56 -14.93
C SER A 90 0.57 -4.65 -14.29
N GLU A 91 0.67 -5.15 -13.06
CA GLU A 91 1.92 -5.26 -12.30
C GLU A 91 2.68 -3.93 -12.10
N CYS A 92 2.06 -2.79 -12.43
CA CYS A 92 2.70 -1.48 -12.35
C CYS A 92 2.77 -0.89 -10.93
N GLY A 93 2.07 -1.50 -9.98
CA GLY A 93 2.02 -1.06 -8.57
C GLY A 93 0.84 -0.16 -8.21
N TRP A 94 -0.04 0.15 -9.15
CA TRP A 94 -1.27 0.91 -8.94
C TRP A 94 -2.47 0.21 -9.58
N PRO A 95 -3.70 0.42 -9.08
CA PRO A 95 -4.91 -0.04 -9.73
C PRO A 95 -4.96 0.40 -11.18
N SER A 96 -5.20 -0.54 -12.08
CA SER A 96 -5.23 -0.32 -13.51
C SER A 96 -6.58 -0.68 -14.10
N PHE A 97 -7.09 0.20 -14.98
CA PHE A 97 -8.36 0.03 -15.65
C PHE A 97 -8.16 0.23 -17.16
N ASP A 98 -8.83 -0.55 -17.96
CA ASP A 98 -8.75 -0.44 -19.42
C ASP A 98 -9.92 0.34 -20.04
N ASP A 99 -10.86 0.82 -19.21
CA ASP A 99 -11.93 1.74 -19.59
C ASP A 99 -12.37 2.58 -18.40
N GLU A 100 -13.08 3.67 -18.66
CA GLU A 100 -13.72 4.53 -17.67
C GLU A 100 -15.23 4.62 -17.87
N ILE A 101 -15.96 4.98 -16.83
CA ILE A 101 -17.39 5.34 -16.97
C ILE A 101 -17.49 6.56 -17.90
N PRO A 102 -18.31 6.52 -18.97
CA PRO A 102 -18.36 7.57 -19.98
C PRO A 102 -18.50 8.97 -19.38
N GLY A 103 -17.55 9.85 -19.72
CA GLY A 103 -17.53 11.24 -19.24
C GLY A 103 -17.05 11.43 -17.80
N ALA A 104 -16.59 10.40 -17.12
CA ALA A 104 -16.09 10.49 -15.74
C ALA A 104 -14.68 11.07 -15.62
N ILE A 105 -13.88 10.94 -16.67
CA ILE A 105 -12.45 11.27 -16.68
C ILE A 105 -12.16 12.40 -17.66
N LYS A 106 -11.35 13.36 -17.24
CA LYS A 106 -10.74 14.36 -18.11
C LYS A 106 -9.26 14.02 -18.29
N ARG A 107 -8.80 13.97 -19.54
CA ARG A 107 -7.41 13.76 -19.94
C ARG A 107 -6.76 15.09 -20.30
N THR A 108 -5.56 15.35 -19.79
CA THR A 108 -4.82 16.59 -20.05
C THR A 108 -3.33 16.26 -20.14
N LEU A 109 -2.61 16.81 -21.11
CA LEU A 109 -1.16 16.66 -21.15
C LEU A 109 -0.55 17.19 -19.84
N ASP A 110 0.27 16.39 -19.19
CA ASP A 110 0.93 16.77 -17.95
C ASP A 110 2.00 17.84 -18.18
N ALA A 111 2.41 18.51 -17.11
CA ALA A 111 3.42 19.59 -17.18
C ALA A 111 4.79 19.11 -17.70
N ASP A 112 5.07 17.80 -17.65
CA ASP A 112 6.29 17.19 -18.21
C ASP A 112 6.26 17.08 -19.74
N GLY A 113 5.11 17.31 -20.37
CA GLY A 113 4.92 17.22 -21.82
C GLY A 113 4.99 15.81 -22.40
N GLN A 114 5.03 14.78 -21.58
CA GLN A 114 5.18 13.38 -21.99
C GLN A 114 4.01 12.51 -21.56
N ARG A 115 3.49 12.70 -20.35
CA ARG A 115 2.41 11.89 -19.79
C ARG A 115 1.06 12.59 -19.97
N ILE A 116 0.00 11.79 -20.02
CA ILE A 116 -1.38 12.29 -20.03
C ILE A 116 -1.96 12.09 -18.62
N GLU A 117 -2.13 13.20 -17.89
CA GLU A 117 -2.80 13.23 -16.61
C GLU A 117 -4.27 12.90 -16.76
N ILE A 118 -4.80 12.09 -15.84
CA ILE A 118 -6.23 11.82 -15.70
C ILE A 118 -6.76 12.44 -14.41
N THR A 119 -7.86 13.19 -14.53
CA THR A 119 -8.54 13.86 -13.42
C THR A 119 -10.03 13.53 -13.43
N CYS A 120 -10.68 13.59 -12.26
CA CYS A 120 -12.13 13.50 -12.17
C CYS A 120 -12.77 14.64 -12.97
N ALA A 121 -13.59 14.34 -13.97
CA ALA A 121 -14.23 15.34 -14.82
C ALA A 121 -15.14 16.30 -14.04
N ARG A 122 -15.74 15.82 -12.93
CA ARG A 122 -16.65 16.59 -12.08
C ARG A 122 -15.92 17.63 -11.21
N CYS A 123 -14.83 17.25 -10.53
CA CYS A 123 -14.21 18.10 -9.49
C CYS A 123 -12.74 18.45 -9.74
N GLY A 124 -12.12 17.90 -10.79
CA GLY A 124 -10.72 18.12 -11.13
C GLY A 124 -9.71 17.43 -10.20
N ALA A 125 -10.15 16.51 -9.31
CA ALA A 125 -9.28 15.74 -8.47
C ALA A 125 -8.29 14.92 -9.31
N HIS A 126 -6.98 14.97 -8.99
CA HIS A 126 -5.97 14.16 -9.63
C HIS A 126 -6.21 12.68 -9.35
N LEU A 127 -6.16 11.84 -10.37
CA LEU A 127 -6.36 10.41 -10.26
C LEU A 127 -5.08 9.62 -10.56
N GLY A 128 -4.29 10.07 -11.54
CA GLY A 128 -3.10 9.41 -12.03
C GLY A 128 -2.83 9.75 -13.49
N HIS A 129 -2.43 8.77 -14.28
CA HIS A 129 -2.07 8.93 -15.70
C HIS A 129 -2.67 7.83 -16.57
N VAL A 130 -2.87 8.11 -17.85
CA VAL A 130 -3.26 7.12 -18.84
C VAL A 130 -2.10 6.82 -19.79
N PHE A 131 -1.96 5.56 -20.15
CA PHE A 131 -0.97 5.03 -21.07
C PHE A 131 -1.68 4.27 -22.19
N GLU A 132 -1.18 4.39 -23.41
CA GLU A 132 -1.71 3.74 -24.60
C GLU A 132 -0.59 3.01 -25.32
N GLY A 133 -0.89 1.93 -26.03
CA GLY A 133 0.10 1.20 -26.83
C GLY A 133 0.90 0.14 -26.08
N GLU A 134 0.57 -0.15 -24.82
CA GLU A 134 1.27 -1.18 -24.02
C GLU A 134 0.77 -2.60 -24.30
N HIS A 135 -0.33 -2.77 -25.02
CA HIS A 135 -0.94 -4.05 -25.41
C HIS A 135 -1.24 -5.02 -24.26
N LEU A 136 -1.54 -4.49 -23.06
CA LEU A 136 -1.85 -5.29 -21.88
C LEU A 136 -3.28 -5.85 -21.91
N THR A 137 -4.19 -5.18 -22.60
CA THR A 137 -5.59 -5.59 -22.80
C THR A 137 -6.00 -5.39 -24.26
N GLY A 138 -7.16 -5.94 -24.62
CA GLY A 138 -7.72 -5.74 -25.98
C GLY A 138 -8.08 -4.29 -26.30
N LYS A 139 -8.33 -3.44 -25.30
CA LYS A 139 -8.60 -2.01 -25.49
C LYS A 139 -7.33 -1.17 -25.66
N ASN A 140 -6.17 -1.74 -25.36
CA ASN A 140 -4.85 -1.12 -25.50
C ASN A 140 -4.72 0.25 -24.80
N VAL A 141 -5.43 0.42 -23.68
CA VAL A 141 -5.43 1.60 -22.82
C VAL A 141 -5.25 1.15 -21.38
N ARG A 142 -4.45 1.85 -20.60
CA ARG A 142 -4.29 1.64 -19.18
C ARG A 142 -4.39 2.96 -18.40
N HIS A 143 -5.44 3.11 -17.63
CA HIS A 143 -5.57 4.14 -16.61
C HIS A 143 -4.86 3.64 -15.36
N CYS A 144 -3.71 4.21 -15.03
CA CYS A 144 -2.94 3.96 -13.82
C CYS A 144 -3.40 4.94 -12.74
N VAL A 145 -4.13 4.45 -11.74
CA VAL A 145 -4.89 5.30 -10.81
C VAL A 145 -4.38 5.13 -9.38
N ASN A 146 -4.14 6.24 -8.67
CA ASN A 146 -3.83 6.20 -7.26
C ASN A 146 -5.03 5.66 -6.46
N SER A 147 -4.85 4.61 -5.67
CA SER A 147 -5.91 4.07 -4.80
C SER A 147 -6.49 5.12 -3.87
N ILE A 148 -5.64 5.96 -3.31
CA ILE A 148 -6.00 7.04 -2.38
C ILE A 148 -6.93 8.08 -3.02
N SER A 149 -6.97 8.17 -4.34
CA SER A 149 -7.85 9.08 -5.08
C SER A 149 -9.27 8.53 -5.27
N MET A 150 -9.54 7.30 -4.82
CA MET A 150 -10.81 6.60 -5.02
C MET A 150 -11.43 6.13 -3.69
N ASN A 151 -12.75 5.88 -3.75
CA ASN A 151 -13.49 4.99 -2.85
C ASN A 151 -14.05 3.83 -3.67
N PHE A 152 -14.49 2.77 -3.00
CA PHE A 152 -15.13 1.62 -3.63
C PHE A 152 -16.51 1.38 -3.04
N ILE A 153 -17.51 1.17 -3.91
CA ILE A 153 -18.89 0.84 -3.56
C ILE A 153 -19.18 -0.54 -4.15
N PRO A 154 -19.33 -1.60 -3.32
CA PRO A 154 -19.65 -2.93 -3.81
C PRO A 154 -21.05 -2.96 -4.42
N ASP A 155 -21.26 -3.75 -5.46
CA ASP A 155 -22.59 -4.05 -5.98
C ASP A 155 -23.38 -4.83 -4.93
N SER A 156 -24.59 -4.41 -4.61
CA SER A 156 -25.48 -5.12 -3.72
C SER A 156 -26.03 -6.37 -4.42
N THR A 157 -25.30 -7.48 -4.35
CA THR A 157 -25.91 -8.80 -4.52
C THR A 157 -26.66 -9.10 -3.23
N GLY A 158 -27.99 -9.24 -3.33
CA GLY A 158 -28.88 -9.47 -2.20
C GLY A 158 -28.46 -10.63 -1.30
N ALA A 159 -27.70 -10.30 -0.31
CA ALA A 159 -27.53 -11.02 0.94
C ALA A 159 -27.12 -9.96 1.95
N SER A 160 -28.03 -9.71 2.89
CA SER A 160 -27.75 -9.02 4.12
C SER A 160 -26.67 -9.80 4.87
N VAL A 161 -25.42 -9.58 4.52
CA VAL A 161 -24.32 -9.91 5.40
C VAL A 161 -24.23 -8.72 6.34
N MET A 162 -24.77 -8.91 7.54
CA MET A 162 -24.43 -8.07 8.67
C MET A 162 -22.94 -7.77 8.58
N MET A 163 -22.59 -6.49 8.46
CA MET A 163 -21.29 -6.02 8.89
C MET A 163 -21.22 -6.30 10.39
N THR A 164 -20.85 -7.50 10.75
CA THR A 164 -20.10 -7.65 11.97
C THR A 164 -18.82 -6.89 11.69
N SER A 165 -18.72 -5.71 12.29
CA SER A 165 -17.45 -5.10 12.61
C SER A 165 -16.58 -6.26 13.11
N ALA A 166 -15.63 -6.70 12.30
CA ALA A 166 -14.54 -7.50 12.80
C ALA A 166 -13.85 -6.57 13.79
N SER A 167 -14.30 -6.66 15.04
CA SER A 167 -13.52 -6.21 16.16
C SER A 167 -12.17 -6.87 15.94
N SER A 168 -11.14 -6.04 15.74
CA SER A 168 -9.78 -6.46 15.95
C SER A 168 -9.77 -7.17 17.30
N SER A 169 -9.81 -8.49 17.26
CA SER A 169 -9.62 -9.28 18.46
C SER A 169 -8.24 -8.92 18.98
N ASP A 170 -8.20 -8.30 20.16
CA ASP A 170 -7.01 -8.20 20.97
C ASP A 170 -6.59 -9.61 21.36
N THR A 171 -6.01 -10.32 20.42
CA THR A 171 -5.38 -11.61 20.72
C THR A 171 -3.96 -11.30 21.19
N LYS A 172 -3.83 -11.09 22.49
CA LYS A 172 -2.60 -11.44 23.19
C LYS A 172 -2.36 -12.91 22.86
N ARG A 173 -1.57 -13.21 21.82
CA ARG A 173 -1.13 -14.58 21.57
C ARG A 173 -0.23 -14.96 22.75
N ASP A 174 -0.62 -15.99 23.50
CA ASP A 174 0.28 -16.60 24.46
C ASP A 174 1.47 -17.16 23.68
N LEU A 175 2.68 -16.70 24.05
CA LEU A 175 3.95 -17.02 23.38
C LEU A 175 4.42 -18.46 23.69
N LYS A 176 3.52 -19.45 23.69
CA LYS A 176 3.82 -20.85 23.95
C LYS A 176 3.76 -21.68 22.67
N PRO A 177 4.51 -22.81 22.59
CA PRO A 177 4.40 -23.74 21.48
C PRO A 177 2.93 -24.13 21.24
N GLU A 178 2.48 -24.03 20.01
CA GLU A 178 1.10 -24.24 19.62
C GLU A 178 0.99 -25.45 18.67
N LEU A 179 -0.13 -26.18 18.72
CA LEU A 179 -0.39 -27.33 17.86
C LEU A 179 -1.12 -26.84 16.61
N VAL A 180 -0.41 -26.68 15.50
CA VAL A 180 -0.99 -26.27 14.21
C VAL A 180 -1.07 -27.49 13.28
N GLY A 181 -2.28 -27.92 12.92
CA GLY A 181 -2.48 -29.05 12.02
C GLY A 181 -1.90 -30.40 12.54
N GLY A 182 -1.77 -30.59 13.86
CA GLY A 182 -1.20 -31.80 14.47
C GLY A 182 0.34 -31.78 14.59
N VAL A 183 1.01 -30.70 14.23
CA VAL A 183 2.45 -30.50 14.36
C VAL A 183 2.71 -29.52 15.52
N MET A 184 3.61 -29.88 16.44
CA MET A 184 4.12 -28.94 17.44
C MET A 184 4.91 -27.86 16.71
N THR A 185 4.62 -26.60 16.95
CA THR A 185 5.33 -25.47 16.33
C THR A 185 6.00 -24.62 17.40
N ASP A 186 7.05 -23.94 17.02
CA ASP A 186 7.72 -22.93 17.84
C ASP A 186 7.74 -21.59 17.08
N THR A 187 7.89 -20.48 17.81
CA THR A 187 7.79 -19.12 17.27
C THR A 187 9.02 -18.30 17.62
N ALA A 188 9.56 -17.60 16.63
CA ALA A 188 10.67 -16.68 16.79
C ALA A 188 10.31 -15.30 16.20
N TYR A 189 10.87 -14.22 16.77
CA TYR A 189 10.65 -12.85 16.33
C TYR A 189 11.96 -12.15 16.03
N PHE A 190 12.09 -11.62 14.80
CA PHE A 190 13.31 -11.00 14.31
C PHE A 190 13.05 -9.64 13.68
N ALA A 191 13.83 -8.63 14.04
CA ALA A 191 13.89 -7.34 13.38
C ALA A 191 15.31 -7.11 12.86
N GLY A 192 15.48 -6.86 11.58
CA GLY A 192 16.80 -6.73 10.95
C GLY A 192 16.75 -5.92 9.66
N GLY A 193 16.12 -4.75 9.70
CA GLY A 193 15.87 -3.90 8.53
C GLY A 193 14.43 -3.99 8.04
N CYS A 194 14.20 -3.65 6.76
CA CYS A 194 12.89 -3.76 6.14
C CYS A 194 12.34 -5.20 6.26
N PHE A 195 11.20 -5.33 6.93
CA PHE A 195 10.59 -6.64 7.22
C PHE A 195 10.21 -7.43 5.96
N TRP A 196 9.98 -6.79 4.82
CA TRP A 196 9.71 -7.50 3.56
C TRP A 196 10.88 -8.38 3.12
N GLY A 197 12.11 -7.88 3.27
CA GLY A 197 13.32 -8.63 2.91
C GLY A 197 13.59 -9.76 3.89
N VAL A 198 13.42 -9.50 5.19
CA VAL A 198 13.55 -10.53 6.23
C VAL A 198 12.50 -11.63 6.05
N GLU A 199 11.22 -11.27 5.83
CA GLU A 199 10.14 -12.22 5.57
C GLU A 199 10.45 -13.11 4.37
N TYR A 200 10.78 -12.50 3.23
CA TYR A 200 11.05 -13.20 1.98
C TYR A 200 12.12 -14.29 2.15
N LEU A 201 13.23 -13.93 2.80
CA LEU A 201 14.34 -14.86 2.99
C LEU A 201 14.04 -15.92 4.06
N MET A 202 13.42 -15.54 5.19
CA MET A 202 13.05 -16.48 6.25
C MET A 202 12.08 -17.55 5.77
N LYS A 203 11.16 -17.19 4.88
CA LYS A 203 10.16 -18.09 4.33
C LYS A 203 10.76 -19.21 3.46
N GLU A 204 11.91 -18.95 2.84
CA GLU A 204 12.62 -19.93 2.01
C GLU A 204 13.37 -20.99 2.86
N LEU A 205 13.46 -20.78 4.19
CA LEU A 205 14.22 -21.70 5.06
C LEU A 205 13.43 -22.99 5.30
N PRO A 206 13.96 -24.20 4.93
CA PRO A 206 13.27 -25.45 5.12
C PRO A 206 12.94 -25.72 6.60
N GLY A 207 11.70 -25.99 6.90
CA GLY A 207 11.19 -26.17 8.26
C GLY A 207 10.43 -24.97 8.80
N VAL A 208 10.51 -23.80 8.17
CA VAL A 208 9.60 -22.68 8.41
C VAL A 208 8.23 -23.01 7.84
N ILE A 209 7.19 -22.82 8.65
CA ILE A 209 5.79 -23.12 8.31
C ILE A 209 5.11 -21.87 7.77
N SER A 210 5.28 -20.73 8.47
CA SER A 210 4.71 -19.44 8.06
C SER A 210 5.53 -18.29 8.62
N THR A 211 5.39 -17.14 7.98
CA THR A 211 5.92 -15.86 8.42
C THR A 211 4.82 -14.82 8.41
N THR A 212 4.91 -13.86 9.31
CA THR A 212 4.00 -12.69 9.38
C THR A 212 4.83 -11.46 9.67
N VAL A 213 4.65 -10.39 8.91
CA VAL A 213 5.32 -9.11 9.19
C VAL A 213 4.48 -8.24 10.12
N GLY A 214 5.15 -7.49 10.99
CA GLY A 214 4.48 -6.66 11.99
C GLY A 214 5.44 -5.72 12.73
N TYR A 215 5.02 -5.29 13.90
CA TYR A 215 5.70 -4.30 14.72
C TYR A 215 5.83 -4.80 16.16
N MET A 216 7.03 -4.68 16.76
CA MET A 216 7.28 -5.09 18.15
C MET A 216 8.28 -4.16 18.84
N GLY A 217 8.26 -4.17 20.17
CA GLY A 217 9.27 -3.50 21.03
C GLY A 217 9.02 -2.03 21.31
N GLY A 218 7.95 -1.44 20.77
CA GLY A 218 7.53 -0.08 21.05
C GLY A 218 6.44 0.04 22.11
N GLY A 219 6.14 1.27 22.53
CA GLY A 219 5.13 1.56 23.55
C GLY A 219 3.74 1.84 23.00
N LYS A 220 3.59 2.12 21.72
CA LYS A 220 2.29 2.45 21.11
C LYS A 220 1.48 1.18 20.87
N GLN A 221 0.23 1.18 21.37
CA GLN A 221 -0.73 0.13 21.05
C GLN A 221 -1.32 0.32 19.64
N LYS A 222 -1.52 -0.79 18.90
CA LYS A 222 -2.08 -0.80 17.55
C LYS A 222 -1.42 0.23 16.62
N PRO A 223 -0.08 0.21 16.48
CA PRO A 223 0.60 1.15 15.60
C PRO A 223 0.20 0.91 14.15
N THR A 224 0.14 1.98 13.37
CA THR A 224 0.04 1.92 11.92
C THR A 224 1.43 2.01 11.30
N TYR A 225 1.62 1.50 10.08
CA TYR A 225 2.88 1.63 9.35
C TYR A 225 3.40 3.07 9.29
N LYS A 226 2.50 4.01 9.01
CA LYS A 226 2.85 5.43 8.97
C LYS A 226 3.47 5.92 10.27
N GLU A 227 2.86 5.58 11.41
CA GLU A 227 3.34 6.01 12.72
C GLU A 227 4.70 5.38 13.06
N VAL A 228 4.92 4.12 12.63
CA VAL A 228 6.22 3.44 12.79
C VAL A 228 7.28 4.13 11.95
N CYS A 229 6.98 4.46 10.68
CA CYS A 229 7.89 5.19 9.79
C CYS A 229 8.23 6.62 10.29
N GLU A 230 7.31 7.27 11.02
CA GLU A 230 7.58 8.57 11.65
C GLU A 230 8.55 8.48 12.84
N GLY A 231 8.97 7.26 13.26
CA GLY A 231 9.92 7.05 14.35
C GLY A 231 9.41 7.40 15.74
N LYS A 232 8.07 7.54 15.93
CA LYS A 232 7.46 8.00 17.19
C LYS A 232 6.88 6.88 18.06
N THR A 233 6.88 5.66 17.57
CA THR A 233 6.24 4.53 18.24
C THR A 233 7.20 3.69 19.07
N GLY A 234 8.51 3.75 18.78
CA GLY A 234 9.54 2.91 19.35
C GLY A 234 9.50 1.46 18.86
N HIS A 235 8.58 1.12 17.93
CA HIS A 235 8.50 -0.22 17.35
C HIS A 235 9.61 -0.45 16.33
N ALA A 236 10.05 -1.71 16.22
CA ALA A 236 10.83 -2.20 15.08
C ALA A 236 9.95 -2.93 14.09
N GLU A 237 10.27 -2.82 12.81
CA GLU A 237 9.74 -3.72 11.78
C GLU A 237 10.21 -5.14 12.09
N THR A 238 9.28 -6.03 12.36
CA THR A 238 9.54 -7.35 12.95
C THR A 238 8.86 -8.44 12.13
N VAL A 239 9.53 -9.57 11.98
CA VAL A 239 8.97 -10.78 11.37
C VAL A 239 8.74 -11.82 12.45
N GLU A 240 7.50 -12.29 12.58
CA GLU A 240 7.13 -13.51 13.27
C GLU A 240 7.48 -14.71 12.36
N VAL A 241 8.19 -15.68 12.87
CA VAL A 241 8.57 -16.92 12.16
C VAL A 241 8.04 -18.11 12.93
N ILE A 242 7.08 -18.83 12.37
CA ILE A 242 6.56 -20.07 12.93
C ILE A 242 7.26 -21.22 12.22
N PHE A 243 7.89 -22.13 12.98
CA PHE A 243 8.68 -23.23 12.43
C PHE A 243 8.38 -24.55 13.13
N ASP A 244 8.69 -25.65 12.46
CA ASP A 244 8.59 -27.03 12.97
C ASP A 244 9.92 -27.40 13.68
N PRO A 245 9.95 -27.45 15.02
CA PRO A 245 11.19 -27.75 15.77
C PRO A 245 11.70 -29.16 15.55
N SER A 246 10.91 -30.07 14.98
CA SER A 246 11.37 -31.38 14.57
C SER A 246 12.18 -31.37 13.28
N LYS A 247 12.03 -30.34 12.45
CA LYS A 247 12.72 -30.17 11.15
C LYS A 247 13.86 -29.18 11.22
N ILE A 248 13.70 -28.12 12.00
CA ILE A 248 14.70 -27.05 12.12
C ILE A 248 14.79 -26.55 13.55
N SER A 249 15.99 -26.38 14.08
CA SER A 249 16.19 -25.84 15.42
C SER A 249 16.12 -24.33 15.44
N TYR A 250 15.73 -23.74 16.59
CA TYR A 250 15.80 -22.29 16.79
C TYR A 250 17.21 -21.74 16.50
N GLU A 251 18.27 -22.46 16.88
CA GLU A 251 19.66 -22.07 16.61
C GLU A 251 19.90 -21.89 15.11
N THR A 252 19.37 -22.79 14.28
CA THR A 252 19.50 -22.69 12.81
C THR A 252 18.72 -21.49 12.26
N VAL A 253 17.49 -21.26 12.74
CA VAL A 253 16.69 -20.09 12.33
C VAL A 253 17.40 -18.79 12.74
N ALA A 254 17.93 -18.70 13.94
CA ALA A 254 18.65 -17.54 14.43
C ALA A 254 19.99 -17.30 13.69
N LYS A 255 20.74 -18.37 13.36
CA LYS A 255 21.94 -18.25 12.50
C LYS A 255 21.57 -17.65 11.14
N TYR A 256 20.54 -18.17 10.52
CA TYR A 256 20.10 -17.67 9.22
C TYR A 256 19.69 -16.21 9.29
N PHE A 257 18.99 -15.77 10.36
CA PHE A 257 18.71 -14.35 10.59
C PHE A 257 19.99 -13.51 10.59
N PHE A 258 21.02 -13.92 11.31
CA PHE A 258 22.32 -13.22 11.31
C PHE A 258 23.07 -13.29 9.97
N GLU A 259 22.71 -14.19 9.08
CA GLU A 259 23.33 -14.35 7.75
C GLU A 259 22.62 -13.55 6.66
N ILE A 260 21.36 -13.17 6.86
CA ILE A 260 20.57 -12.44 5.85
C ILE A 260 20.56 -10.92 6.05
N HIS A 261 21.11 -10.41 7.15
CA HIS A 261 21.24 -8.95 7.40
C HIS A 261 22.62 -8.62 7.98
N ASP A 262 22.97 -7.35 8.03
CA ASP A 262 24.20 -6.91 8.68
C ASP A 262 23.93 -6.56 10.14
N PRO A 263 24.34 -7.44 11.10
CA PRO A 263 24.09 -7.25 12.52
C PRO A 263 24.94 -6.14 13.17
N THR A 264 25.82 -5.48 12.42
CA THR A 264 26.69 -4.41 12.92
C THR A 264 26.12 -3.01 12.77
N GLN A 265 25.05 -2.87 11.99
CA GLN A 265 24.43 -1.56 11.71
C GLN A 265 23.50 -1.14 12.86
N VAL A 266 23.62 0.14 13.25
CA VAL A 266 22.80 0.75 14.29
C VAL A 266 21.68 1.56 13.65
N ASP A 267 20.43 1.29 14.04
CA ASP A 267 19.22 1.99 13.59
C ASP A 267 19.11 2.15 12.06
N ARG A 268 19.58 1.15 11.34
CA ARG A 268 19.51 1.07 9.88
C ARG A 268 19.81 -0.33 9.36
N GLN A 269 19.45 -0.59 8.10
CA GLN A 269 19.93 -1.75 7.32
C GLN A 269 20.11 -1.34 5.85
N GLY A 270 21.35 -1.30 5.39
CA GLY A 270 21.66 -0.82 4.03
C GLY A 270 21.14 0.61 3.79
N PRO A 271 20.29 0.84 2.77
CA PRO A 271 19.75 2.16 2.48
C PRO A 271 18.64 2.60 3.44
N ASP A 272 18.00 1.66 4.15
CA ASP A 272 16.89 1.94 5.05
C ASP A 272 17.41 2.48 6.39
N ILE A 273 17.12 3.75 6.69
CA ILE A 273 17.62 4.49 7.87
C ILE A 273 16.45 4.84 8.78
N GLY A 274 16.56 4.50 10.07
CA GLY A 274 15.58 4.78 11.10
C GLY A 274 15.58 3.71 12.19
N GLU A 275 15.13 4.09 13.40
CA GLU A 275 15.04 3.19 14.55
C GLU A 275 14.17 1.96 14.27
N GLN A 276 13.18 2.08 13.40
CA GLN A 276 12.31 0.96 12.99
C GLN A 276 13.07 -0.15 12.24
N TYR A 277 14.24 0.14 11.66
CA TYR A 277 15.09 -0.81 10.93
C TYR A 277 16.25 -1.37 11.75
N ARG A 278 16.25 -1.15 13.08
CA ARG A 278 17.27 -1.65 13.98
C ARG A 278 17.29 -3.17 14.05
N SER A 279 18.46 -3.73 14.37
CA SER A 279 18.62 -5.18 14.57
C SER A 279 18.20 -5.59 15.98
N VAL A 280 17.21 -6.50 16.09
CA VAL A 280 16.71 -7.03 17.37
C VAL A 280 16.28 -8.49 17.22
N VAL A 281 16.62 -9.29 18.23
CA VAL A 281 15.98 -10.59 18.47
C VAL A 281 15.08 -10.46 19.69
N PHE A 282 13.78 -10.72 19.51
CA PHE A 282 12.80 -10.73 20.59
C PHE A 282 12.58 -12.17 21.03
N TYR A 283 13.19 -12.56 22.16
CA TYR A 283 13.11 -13.93 22.66
C TYR A 283 11.80 -14.22 23.38
N THR A 284 11.27 -15.42 23.21
CA THR A 284 10.05 -15.91 23.87
C THR A 284 10.34 -16.68 25.15
N ASP A 285 11.55 -17.21 25.27
CA ASP A 285 12.00 -17.98 26.42
C ASP A 285 13.52 -17.86 26.64
N ASP A 286 13.99 -18.42 27.77
CA ASP A 286 15.40 -18.38 28.17
C ASP A 286 16.32 -19.20 27.25
N ASN A 287 15.82 -20.21 26.56
CA ASN A 287 16.62 -21.02 25.63
C ASN A 287 16.90 -20.20 24.35
N GLN A 288 15.90 -19.51 23.80
CA GLN A 288 16.07 -18.61 22.69
C GLN A 288 17.05 -17.49 23.04
N LYS A 289 16.92 -16.88 24.25
CA LYS A 289 17.85 -15.86 24.74
C LYS A 289 19.29 -16.37 24.77
N LYS A 290 19.56 -17.47 25.48
CA LYS A 290 20.91 -18.04 25.64
C LYS A 290 21.51 -18.44 24.29
N THR A 291 20.71 -19.01 23.40
CA THR A 291 21.15 -19.41 22.06
C THR A 291 21.55 -18.17 21.24
N THR A 292 20.73 -17.12 21.26
CA THR A 292 21.03 -15.88 20.54
C THR A 292 22.28 -15.19 21.08
N GLU A 293 22.40 -15.07 22.41
CA GLU A 293 23.58 -14.47 23.05
C GLU A 293 24.86 -15.24 22.68
N LYS A 294 24.83 -16.60 22.69
CA LYS A 294 25.94 -17.43 22.22
C LYS A 294 26.32 -17.16 20.77
N LEU A 295 25.35 -17.03 19.88
CA LEU A 295 25.61 -16.69 18.48
C LEU A 295 26.25 -15.31 18.32
N ILE A 296 25.80 -14.33 19.09
CA ILE A 296 26.40 -12.99 19.12
C ILE A 296 27.86 -13.06 19.60
N GLU A 297 28.17 -13.81 20.63
CA GLU A 297 29.54 -13.98 21.09
C GLU A 297 30.46 -14.65 20.03
N ILE A 298 29.93 -15.63 19.28
CA ILE A 298 30.66 -16.22 18.13
C ILE A 298 30.97 -15.14 17.08
N LEU A 299 29.99 -14.28 16.74
CA LEU A 299 30.18 -13.21 15.76
C LEU A 299 31.19 -12.15 16.25
N LYS A 300 31.14 -11.79 17.55
CA LYS A 300 32.13 -10.90 18.18
C LYS A 300 33.53 -11.52 18.17
N GLY A 301 33.63 -12.81 18.45
CA GLY A 301 34.89 -13.55 18.33
C GLY A 301 35.48 -13.57 16.93
N LYS A 302 34.65 -13.42 15.90
CA LYS A 302 35.05 -13.23 14.50
C LYS A 302 35.36 -11.74 14.14
N GLY A 303 35.33 -10.83 15.12
CA GLY A 303 35.67 -9.43 14.95
C GLY A 303 34.51 -8.49 14.58
N LEU A 304 33.27 -8.99 14.55
CA LEU A 304 32.11 -8.15 14.24
C LEU A 304 31.69 -7.31 15.48
N LYS A 305 31.39 -6.03 15.26
CA LYS A 305 30.83 -5.14 16.29
C LYS A 305 29.29 -5.28 16.29
N VAL A 306 28.77 -6.40 16.80
CA VAL A 306 27.36 -6.70 16.76
C VAL A 306 26.53 -5.66 17.51
N ALA A 307 25.58 -5.03 16.83
CA ALA A 307 24.65 -4.04 17.36
C ALA A 307 23.28 -4.64 17.72
N THR A 308 23.03 -5.89 17.34
CA THR A 308 21.77 -6.60 17.60
C THR A 308 21.43 -6.60 19.08
N LYS A 309 20.25 -6.11 19.44
CA LYS A 309 19.69 -6.18 20.81
C LYS A 309 18.99 -7.53 21.01
N VAL A 310 19.11 -8.09 22.22
CA VAL A 310 18.38 -9.30 22.63
C VAL A 310 17.48 -8.90 23.79
N ILE A 311 16.19 -8.83 23.55
CA ILE A 311 15.21 -8.34 24.51
C ILE A 311 13.98 -9.28 24.54
N PRO A 312 13.22 -9.33 25.66
CA PRO A 312 12.04 -10.17 25.72
C PRO A 312 11.00 -9.73 24.68
N ALA A 313 10.32 -10.71 24.11
CA ALA A 313 9.21 -10.46 23.21
C ALA A 313 8.08 -9.73 23.95
N THR A 314 7.50 -8.74 23.30
CA THR A 314 6.34 -7.99 23.77
C THR A 314 5.15 -8.28 22.87
N THR A 315 4.07 -7.50 22.95
CA THR A 315 2.95 -7.64 22.02
C THR A 315 3.43 -7.44 20.59
N PHE A 316 3.22 -8.47 19.76
CA PHE A 316 3.40 -8.37 18.32
C PHE A 316 2.13 -7.78 17.69
N TRP A 317 2.29 -6.71 16.94
CA TRP A 317 1.22 -6.06 16.20
C TRP A 317 1.39 -6.41 14.73
N GLU A 318 0.50 -7.26 14.22
CA GLU A 318 0.52 -7.63 12.80
C GLU A 318 0.41 -6.37 11.93
N ALA A 319 1.29 -6.24 10.95
CA ALA A 319 1.25 -5.15 9.98
C ALA A 319 0.08 -5.34 9.01
N GLU A 320 -0.30 -4.26 8.37
CA GLU A 320 -1.41 -4.21 7.43
C GLU A 320 -1.22 -5.26 6.31
N LYS A 321 -2.33 -5.81 5.84
CA LYS A 321 -2.34 -6.96 4.92
C LYS A 321 -1.48 -6.77 3.66
N TYR A 322 -1.30 -5.56 3.19
CA TYR A 322 -0.49 -5.26 2.01
C TYR A 322 1.03 -5.38 2.24
N HIS A 323 1.47 -5.53 3.49
CA HIS A 323 2.87 -5.81 3.81
C HIS A 323 3.19 -7.30 3.80
N GLN A 324 2.19 -8.15 3.98
CA GLN A 324 2.37 -9.60 4.04
C GLN A 324 2.75 -10.16 2.66
N ASP A 325 3.79 -11.01 2.61
CA ASP A 325 4.26 -11.64 1.37
C ASP A 325 4.67 -10.63 0.26
N TYR A 326 5.17 -9.44 0.64
CA TYR A 326 5.39 -8.32 -0.28
C TYR A 326 6.15 -8.71 -1.56
N TYR A 327 7.32 -9.35 -1.45
CA TYR A 327 8.13 -9.72 -2.63
C TYR A 327 7.51 -10.84 -3.46
N LYS A 328 6.80 -11.77 -2.83
CA LYS A 328 6.07 -12.82 -3.54
C LYS A 328 4.89 -12.24 -4.32
N VAL A 329 4.17 -11.31 -3.72
CA VAL A 329 3.01 -10.65 -4.35
C VAL A 329 3.43 -9.68 -5.46
N THR A 330 4.55 -8.97 -5.26
CA THR A 330 5.00 -7.93 -6.21
C THR A 330 5.97 -8.45 -7.28
N GLY A 331 6.50 -9.67 -7.15
CA GLY A 331 7.51 -10.21 -8.05
C GLY A 331 8.89 -9.53 -7.99
N LYS A 332 9.06 -8.55 -7.08
CA LYS A 332 10.33 -7.84 -6.90
C LYS A 332 11.33 -8.70 -6.13
N GLN A 333 12.60 -8.31 -6.16
CA GLN A 333 13.66 -8.93 -5.37
C GLN A 333 14.05 -8.04 -4.18
N PRO A 334 14.43 -8.64 -3.03
CA PRO A 334 14.98 -7.90 -1.91
C PRO A 334 16.22 -7.10 -2.33
N TYR A 335 16.29 -5.84 -1.93
CA TYR A 335 17.43 -4.95 -2.26
C TYR A 335 18.31 -4.62 -1.06
N CYS A 336 17.78 -4.75 0.17
CA CYS A 336 18.47 -4.38 1.42
C CYS A 336 19.03 -5.57 2.20
N HIS A 337 18.78 -6.80 1.73
CA HIS A 337 19.19 -8.04 2.40
C HIS A 337 19.97 -8.92 1.44
N VAL A 338 21.16 -9.34 1.87
CA VAL A 338 22.04 -10.23 1.10
C VAL A 338 22.54 -11.32 2.05
N TYR A 339 22.38 -12.58 1.63
CA TYR A 339 22.92 -13.70 2.37
C TYR A 339 24.46 -13.61 2.45
N THR A 340 24.99 -13.67 3.66
CA THR A 340 26.42 -13.68 3.94
C THR A 340 26.70 -14.76 4.97
N LYS A 341 27.42 -15.82 4.60
CA LYS A 341 27.75 -16.91 5.53
C LYS A 341 28.59 -16.39 6.69
N ARG A 342 28.10 -16.59 7.93
CA ARG A 342 28.73 -16.10 9.15
C ARG A 342 29.08 -17.18 10.15
N PHE A 343 28.46 -18.36 10.05
CA PHE A 343 28.65 -19.51 10.93
C PHE A 343 29.19 -20.74 10.24
#